data_9fd79c8093cc21bd9c876aaad2ccb583
#
_entry.id   9fd79c8093cc21bd9c876aaad2ccb583
#
_cell.length_a   1.000
_cell.length_b   1.000
_cell.length_c   1.000
_cell.angle_alpha   90.00
_cell.angle_beta   90.00
_cell.angle_gamma   90.00
#
_symmetry.space_group_name_H-M   'P 1'
#
loop_
_entity.id
_entity.type
_entity.pdbx_description
1 polymer ?
#
loop_
_entity_poly.entity_id
_entity_poly.type
_entity_poly.pdbx_seq_one_letter_code
_entity_poly.pdbx_strand_id
1 'polypeptide(L)'
;QDDAFLMLGPYDGVPEALSTPEIDYLADLRKQVMGLWEEGSNDVLTFRMAQAYLKAQQPRVMWLALVNSDDWAHADRYDRYLAYLHLVDSLLGELWATLQSIDQYRDKTTLILTTDHGRGRQGSDWAEHEISIPGSDDIWIAVIGPDTPDTGVVTDPGTVFQGQVAATLLELLGVDYRLLGEGAAPPIDEAVQ
;
A
#
# COMPACT_ATOMS: atom_id res chain seq x y z
N GLN A 1 22.75 10.16 -3.49
CA GLN A 1 22.14 9.11 -2.65
C GLN A 1 21.43 8.20 -3.62
N ASP A 2 21.91 6.95 -3.71
CA ASP A 2 21.27 5.96 -4.55
C ASP A 2 19.89 5.67 -3.94
N ASP A 3 18.84 6.07 -4.62
CA ASP A 3 17.45 5.79 -4.24
C ASP A 3 17.19 4.30 -4.49
N ALA A 4 17.64 3.45 -3.56
CA ALA A 4 17.46 2.02 -3.67
C ALA A 4 15.96 1.70 -3.47
N PHE A 5 15.34 1.17 -4.52
CA PHE A 5 14.02 0.56 -4.42
C PHE A 5 14.18 -0.83 -3.81
N LEU A 6 13.65 -1.04 -2.62
CA LEU A 6 13.62 -2.34 -1.98
C LEU A 6 12.25 -2.96 -2.09
N MET A 7 12.17 -4.11 -2.74
CA MET A 7 11.00 -4.98 -2.73
C MET A 7 11.35 -6.23 -1.91
N LEU A 8 10.68 -6.42 -0.76
CA LEU A 8 10.85 -7.62 0.06
C LEU A 8 9.67 -8.56 -0.22
N GLY A 9 9.94 -9.64 -0.92
CA GLY A 9 9.01 -10.75 -1.06
C GLY A 9 8.86 -11.55 0.27
N PRO A 10 7.87 -12.43 0.38
CA PRO A 10 7.60 -13.16 1.63
C PRO A 10 8.74 -14.07 2.08
N TYR A 11 9.66 -14.45 1.20
CA TYR A 11 10.75 -15.37 1.48
C TYR A 11 12.14 -14.77 1.25
N ASP A 12 12.24 -13.52 0.82
CA ASP A 12 13.54 -12.90 0.55
C ASP A 12 14.29 -12.58 1.84
N GLY A 13 15.58 -12.81 1.82
CA GLY A 13 16.45 -12.38 2.91
C GLY A 13 16.59 -10.85 2.94
N VAL A 14 16.86 -10.29 4.11
CA VAL A 14 17.16 -8.87 4.24
C VAL A 14 18.56 -8.63 3.67
N PRO A 15 18.74 -7.72 2.69
CA PRO A 15 20.06 -7.33 2.23
C PRO A 15 20.93 -6.78 3.39
N GLU A 16 22.22 -7.10 3.41
CA GLU A 16 23.13 -6.69 4.49
C GLU A 16 23.13 -5.17 4.74
N ALA A 17 23.01 -4.38 3.67
CA ALA A 17 22.95 -2.92 3.74
C ALA A 17 21.71 -2.38 4.49
N LEU A 18 20.67 -3.20 4.68
CA LEU A 18 19.40 -2.85 5.30
C LEU A 18 19.21 -3.54 6.64
N SER A 19 20.17 -4.39 7.04
CA SER A 19 20.12 -5.14 8.28
C SER A 19 20.18 -4.19 9.48
N THR A 20 19.27 -4.40 10.40
CA THR A 20 19.29 -3.88 11.77
C THR A 20 18.83 -5.01 12.69
N PRO A 21 19.18 -5.00 13.98
CA PRO A 21 18.72 -6.04 14.90
C PRO A 21 17.20 -6.23 14.91
N GLU A 22 16.42 -5.16 14.73
CA GLU A 22 14.95 -5.20 14.66
C GLU A 22 14.47 -5.84 13.35
N ILE A 23 15.04 -5.44 12.22
CA ILE A 23 14.69 -5.97 10.90
C ILE A 23 15.04 -7.45 10.80
N ASP A 24 16.22 -7.83 11.26
CA ASP A 24 16.68 -9.22 11.25
C ASP A 24 15.79 -10.12 12.12
N TYR A 25 15.43 -9.65 13.32
CA TYR A 25 14.49 -10.36 14.19
C TYR A 25 13.11 -10.55 13.54
N LEU A 26 12.57 -9.50 12.93
CA LEU A 26 11.27 -9.56 12.23
C LEU A 26 11.33 -10.48 11.01
N ALA A 27 12.43 -10.49 10.27
CA ALA A 27 12.65 -11.37 9.14
C ALA A 27 12.72 -12.86 9.57
N ASP A 28 13.37 -13.15 10.70
CA ASP A 28 13.40 -14.50 11.25
C ASP A 28 12.05 -14.93 11.82
N LEU A 29 11.33 -14.02 12.47
CA LEU A 29 9.96 -14.28 12.95
C LEU A 29 9.02 -14.58 11.77
N ARG A 30 9.16 -13.86 10.65
CA ARG A 30 8.34 -14.07 9.44
C ARG A 30 8.49 -15.48 8.87
N LYS A 31 9.67 -16.08 8.95
CA LYS A 31 9.91 -17.47 8.52
C LYS A 31 9.22 -18.51 9.42
N GLN A 32 8.84 -18.13 10.64
CA GLN A 32 8.23 -19.02 11.63
C GLN A 32 6.71 -18.90 11.68
N VAL A 33 6.15 -17.82 11.11
CA VAL A 33 4.70 -17.58 11.09
C VAL A 33 4.15 -18.10 9.77
N MET A 34 3.22 -19.05 9.86
CA MET A 34 2.51 -19.56 8.68
C MET A 34 1.47 -18.54 8.23
N GLY A 35 1.44 -18.26 6.94
CA GLY A 35 0.32 -17.60 6.29
C GLY A 35 -0.93 -18.48 6.24
N LEU A 36 -2.05 -17.91 5.80
CA LEU A 36 -3.26 -18.70 5.54
C LEU A 36 -3.06 -19.69 4.38
N TRP A 37 -2.21 -19.30 3.43
CA TRP A 37 -1.79 -20.10 2.27
C TRP A 37 -0.28 -20.35 2.34
N GLU A 38 0.23 -21.39 1.62
CA GLU A 38 1.66 -21.74 1.62
C GLU A 38 2.57 -20.58 1.21
N GLU A 39 2.10 -19.74 0.29
CA GLU A 39 2.81 -18.56 -0.20
C GLU A 39 2.34 -17.26 0.48
N GLY A 40 1.47 -17.37 1.47
CA GLY A 40 0.88 -16.23 2.18
C GLY A 40 1.88 -15.47 3.04
N SER A 41 1.77 -14.16 3.07
CA SER A 41 2.51 -13.31 4.00
C SER A 41 1.66 -12.98 5.23
N ASN A 42 2.30 -12.59 6.31
CA ASN A 42 1.62 -12.02 7.46
C ASN A 42 1.80 -10.50 7.42
N ASP A 43 0.72 -9.79 7.15
CA ASP A 43 0.77 -8.35 6.93
C ASP A 43 1.19 -7.54 8.15
N VAL A 44 0.93 -8.03 9.37
CA VAL A 44 1.42 -7.39 10.58
C VAL A 44 2.96 -7.40 10.59
N LEU A 45 3.57 -8.52 10.20
CA LEU A 45 5.04 -8.60 10.12
C LEU A 45 5.57 -7.75 8.96
N THR A 46 4.92 -7.79 7.80
CA THR A 46 5.25 -6.92 6.66
C THR A 46 5.20 -5.45 7.07
N PHE A 47 4.13 -5.05 7.76
CA PHE A 47 3.98 -3.69 8.27
C PHE A 47 5.08 -3.32 9.29
N ARG A 48 5.38 -4.19 10.25
CA ARG A 48 6.43 -3.93 11.24
C ARG A 48 7.82 -3.82 10.60
N MET A 49 8.12 -4.64 9.61
CA MET A 49 9.36 -4.53 8.83
C MET A 49 9.42 -3.21 8.05
N ALA A 50 8.33 -2.82 7.39
CA ALA A 50 8.24 -1.54 6.69
C ALA A 50 8.45 -0.36 7.66
N GLN A 51 7.85 -0.40 8.85
CA GLN A 51 7.98 0.63 9.88
C GLN A 51 9.42 0.72 10.42
N ALA A 52 10.07 -0.42 10.66
CA ALA A 52 11.48 -0.46 11.06
C ALA A 52 12.39 0.09 9.97
N TYR A 53 12.13 -0.26 8.70
CA TYR A 53 12.85 0.25 7.54
C TYR A 53 12.67 1.77 7.38
N LEU A 54 11.45 2.28 7.48
CA LEU A 54 11.17 3.73 7.46
C LEU A 54 12.01 4.50 8.48
N LYS A 55 12.10 3.98 9.70
CA LYS A 55 12.87 4.62 10.78
C LYS A 55 14.38 4.58 10.51
N ALA A 56 14.88 3.45 9.98
CA ALA A 56 16.30 3.23 9.81
C ALA A 56 16.87 3.88 8.54
N GLN A 57 16.16 3.79 7.43
CA GLN A 57 16.66 4.17 6.09
C GLN A 57 16.06 5.45 5.54
N GLN A 58 14.89 5.84 6.04
CA GLN A 58 14.19 7.07 5.65
C GLN A 58 14.06 7.23 4.12
N PRO A 59 13.50 6.24 3.39
CA PRO A 59 13.37 6.31 1.94
C PRO A 59 12.45 7.45 1.51
N ARG A 60 12.67 8.00 0.31
CA ARG A 60 11.78 9.03 -0.29
C ARG A 60 10.47 8.45 -0.80
N VAL A 61 10.48 7.20 -1.23
CA VAL A 61 9.32 6.46 -1.72
C VAL A 61 9.28 5.10 -1.06
N MET A 62 8.10 4.67 -0.65
CA MET A 62 7.86 3.32 -0.15
C MET A 62 6.55 2.79 -0.75
N TRP A 63 6.61 1.58 -1.28
CA TRP A 63 5.43 0.79 -1.60
C TRP A 63 5.23 -0.25 -0.50
N LEU A 64 4.04 -0.25 0.11
CA LEU A 64 3.66 -1.22 1.13
C LEU A 64 2.40 -1.94 0.66
N ALA A 65 2.51 -3.23 0.37
CA ALA A 65 1.38 -4.09 0.02
C ALA A 65 0.95 -4.91 1.23
N LEU A 66 -0.35 -4.92 1.51
CA LEU A 66 -1.01 -5.71 2.55
C LEU A 66 -2.07 -6.58 1.87
N VAL A 67 -1.96 -7.90 1.99
CA VAL A 67 -2.72 -8.86 1.18
C VAL A 67 -3.72 -9.69 1.97
N ASN A 68 -3.64 -9.73 3.29
CA ASN A 68 -4.44 -10.68 4.08
C ASN A 68 -5.97 -10.40 4.05
N SER A 69 -6.42 -9.22 3.60
CA SER A 69 -7.85 -9.02 3.32
C SER A 69 -8.35 -9.96 2.23
N ASP A 70 -7.56 -10.11 1.18
CA ASP A 70 -7.84 -10.99 0.05
C ASP A 70 -7.83 -12.45 0.49
N ASP A 71 -6.83 -12.88 1.26
CA ASP A 71 -6.73 -14.21 1.85
C ASP A 71 -7.99 -14.60 2.64
N TRP A 72 -8.48 -13.69 3.52
CA TRP A 72 -9.67 -13.95 4.32
C TRP A 72 -10.94 -14.01 3.48
N ALA A 73 -11.03 -13.24 2.41
CA ALA A 73 -12.15 -13.30 1.50
C ALA A 73 -12.16 -14.62 0.72
N HIS A 74 -11.05 -15.07 0.14
CA HIS A 74 -10.92 -16.36 -0.52
C HIS A 74 -11.18 -17.56 0.41
N ALA A 75 -10.92 -17.40 1.70
CA ALA A 75 -11.28 -18.37 2.72
C ALA A 75 -12.75 -18.33 3.14
N ASP A 76 -13.58 -17.51 2.49
CA ASP A 76 -15.00 -17.26 2.80
C ASP A 76 -15.24 -16.87 4.28
N ARG A 77 -14.30 -16.10 4.86
CA ARG A 77 -14.32 -15.66 6.24
C ARG A 77 -14.60 -14.17 6.35
N TYR A 78 -15.87 -13.79 6.06
CA TYR A 78 -16.31 -12.39 6.12
C TYR A 78 -16.09 -11.75 7.50
N ASP A 79 -16.25 -12.52 8.58
CA ASP A 79 -15.96 -12.09 9.95
C ASP A 79 -14.49 -11.68 10.13
N ARG A 80 -13.56 -12.44 9.54
CA ARG A 80 -12.12 -12.16 9.57
C ARG A 80 -11.74 -11.02 8.65
N TYR A 81 -12.35 -10.98 7.46
CA TYR A 81 -12.19 -9.87 6.52
C TYR A 81 -12.50 -8.53 7.19
N LEU A 82 -13.66 -8.39 7.84
CA LEU A 82 -14.02 -7.15 8.54
C LEU A 82 -13.08 -6.84 9.71
N ALA A 83 -12.75 -7.84 10.54
CA ALA A 83 -11.82 -7.65 11.63
C ALA A 83 -10.43 -7.20 11.13
N TYR A 84 -10.00 -7.75 9.99
CA TYR A 84 -8.75 -7.39 9.36
C TYR A 84 -8.77 -5.94 8.82
N LEU A 85 -9.86 -5.49 8.19
CA LEU A 85 -9.97 -4.09 7.75
C LEU A 85 -9.85 -3.09 8.92
N HIS A 86 -10.43 -3.41 10.07
CA HIS A 86 -10.22 -2.61 11.29
C HIS A 86 -8.77 -2.61 11.77
N LEU A 87 -8.08 -3.74 11.63
CA LEU A 87 -6.65 -3.82 11.92
C LEU A 87 -5.85 -2.93 10.97
N VAL A 88 -6.11 -2.99 9.66
CA VAL A 88 -5.43 -2.14 8.67
C VAL A 88 -5.64 -0.67 8.96
N ASP A 89 -6.85 -0.24 9.30
CA ASP A 89 -7.14 1.13 9.70
C ASP A 89 -6.26 1.57 10.90
N SER A 90 -6.14 0.70 11.90
CA SER A 90 -5.27 0.95 13.04
C SER A 90 -3.79 1.03 12.66
N LEU A 91 -3.31 0.15 11.77
CA LEU A 91 -1.93 0.17 11.27
C LEU A 91 -1.65 1.44 10.45
N LEU A 92 -2.60 1.91 9.66
CA LEU A 92 -2.47 3.17 8.92
C LEU A 92 -2.37 4.37 9.87
N GLY A 93 -3.14 4.38 10.95
CA GLY A 93 -3.00 5.38 12.01
C GLY A 93 -1.60 5.36 12.66
N GLU A 94 -1.05 4.16 12.93
CA GLU A 94 0.32 4.00 13.45
C GLU A 94 1.37 4.46 12.42
N LEU A 95 1.18 4.16 11.13
CA LEU A 95 2.06 4.61 10.06
C LEU A 95 2.10 6.13 10.00
N TRP A 96 0.92 6.76 9.99
CA TRP A 96 0.82 8.22 9.99
C TRP A 96 1.52 8.83 11.19
N ALA A 97 1.29 8.32 12.39
CA ALA A 97 1.97 8.77 13.61
C ALA A 97 3.50 8.61 13.51
N THR A 98 3.96 7.50 12.93
CA THR A 98 5.40 7.27 12.68
C THR A 98 5.97 8.31 11.73
N LEU A 99 5.31 8.58 10.61
CA LEU A 99 5.72 9.59 9.62
C LEU A 99 5.79 10.97 10.26
N GLN A 100 4.78 11.35 11.08
CA GLN A 100 4.76 12.63 11.76
C GLN A 100 5.80 12.74 12.90
N SER A 101 6.35 11.64 13.38
CA SER A 101 7.41 11.63 14.40
C SER A 101 8.82 11.84 13.86
N ILE A 102 9.02 11.70 12.56
CA ILE A 102 10.33 11.79 11.90
C ILE A 102 10.46 13.12 11.16
N ASP A 103 11.45 13.94 11.48
CA ASP A 103 11.60 15.30 10.94
C ASP A 103 11.70 15.35 9.40
N GLN A 104 12.24 14.29 8.78
CA GLN A 104 12.31 14.17 7.32
C GLN A 104 10.92 14.06 6.69
N TYR A 105 9.96 13.45 7.38
CA TYR A 105 8.64 13.13 6.87
C TYR A 105 7.53 14.03 7.37
N ARG A 106 7.71 14.61 8.56
CA ARG A 106 6.69 15.45 9.20
C ARG A 106 6.25 16.59 8.28
N ASP A 107 4.96 16.64 8.00
CA ASP A 107 4.33 17.63 7.12
C ASP A 107 4.93 17.72 5.70
N LYS A 108 5.58 16.62 5.24
CA LYS A 108 6.25 16.54 3.93
C LYS A 108 5.96 15.24 3.20
N THR A 109 5.08 14.41 3.71
CA THR A 109 4.79 13.10 3.14
C THR A 109 3.36 13.03 2.66
N THR A 110 3.18 12.59 1.43
CA THR A 110 1.89 12.23 0.89
C THR A 110 1.71 10.72 0.91
N LEU A 111 0.60 10.27 1.46
CA LEU A 111 0.17 8.87 1.48
C LEU A 111 -0.89 8.69 0.40
N ILE A 112 -0.62 7.79 -0.55
CA ILE A 112 -1.60 7.31 -1.53
C ILE A 112 -2.02 5.92 -1.10
N LEU A 113 -3.32 5.72 -0.91
CA LEU A 113 -3.91 4.47 -0.47
C LEU A 113 -4.94 4.01 -1.51
N THR A 114 -4.82 2.76 -1.95
CA THR A 114 -5.73 2.17 -2.92
C THR A 114 -5.78 0.65 -2.75
N THR A 115 -6.71 0.01 -3.45
CA THR A 115 -6.75 -1.45 -3.60
C THR A 115 -6.29 -1.84 -5.01
N ASP A 116 -5.77 -3.05 -5.16
CA ASP A 116 -5.36 -3.61 -6.45
C ASP A 116 -6.56 -4.04 -7.30
N HIS A 117 -7.64 -4.50 -6.66
CA HIS A 117 -8.92 -4.84 -7.29
C HIS A 117 -10.10 -4.64 -6.32
N GLY A 118 -11.30 -4.66 -6.87
CA GLY A 118 -12.54 -4.75 -6.12
C GLY A 118 -12.97 -6.20 -5.90
N ARG A 119 -14.25 -6.42 -5.58
CA ARG A 119 -14.81 -7.75 -5.35
C ARG A 119 -16.25 -7.84 -5.84
N GLY A 120 -16.71 -9.07 -6.04
CA GLY A 120 -18.11 -9.33 -6.36
C GLY A 120 -19.07 -8.78 -5.30
N ARG A 121 -20.22 -8.32 -5.79
CA ARG A 121 -21.19 -7.57 -4.95
C ARG A 121 -22.32 -8.41 -4.39
N GLN A 122 -22.44 -9.69 -4.77
CA GLN A 122 -23.61 -10.50 -4.45
C GLN A 122 -23.23 -11.94 -4.07
N GLY A 123 -23.98 -12.50 -3.12
CA GLY A 123 -23.87 -13.92 -2.75
C GLY A 123 -22.46 -14.33 -2.37
N SER A 124 -21.97 -15.42 -2.96
CA SER A 124 -20.58 -15.91 -2.78
C SER A 124 -19.54 -15.15 -3.59
N ASP A 125 -19.95 -14.31 -4.53
CA ASP A 125 -19.03 -13.61 -5.44
C ASP A 125 -18.15 -12.60 -4.70
N TRP A 126 -18.53 -12.19 -3.49
CA TRP A 126 -17.70 -11.32 -2.66
C TRP A 126 -16.32 -11.91 -2.33
N ALA A 127 -16.20 -13.24 -2.35
CA ALA A 127 -14.95 -13.94 -2.13
C ALA A 127 -14.01 -13.95 -3.35
N GLU A 128 -14.54 -13.52 -4.51
CA GLU A 128 -13.87 -13.62 -5.79
C GLU A 128 -13.65 -12.24 -6.43
N HIS A 129 -12.70 -12.17 -7.35
CA HIS A 129 -12.34 -10.91 -8.04
C HIS A 129 -11.89 -11.12 -9.50
N GLU A 130 -12.31 -12.22 -10.14
CA GLU A 130 -12.00 -12.44 -11.56
C GLU A 130 -12.59 -11.33 -12.43
N ILE A 131 -11.97 -11.09 -13.59
CA ILE A 131 -12.37 -10.04 -14.54
C ILE A 131 -13.84 -10.16 -15.01
N SER A 132 -14.39 -11.37 -14.93
CA SER A 132 -15.79 -11.64 -15.27
C SER A 132 -16.79 -11.31 -14.15
N ILE A 133 -16.31 -11.03 -12.96
CA ILE A 133 -17.13 -10.78 -11.77
C ILE A 133 -17.43 -9.29 -11.65
N PRO A 134 -18.72 -8.87 -11.74
CA PRO A 134 -19.07 -7.46 -11.62
C PRO A 134 -18.68 -6.87 -10.27
N GLY A 135 -17.92 -5.80 -10.28
CA GLY A 135 -17.39 -5.12 -9.10
C GLY A 135 -15.91 -5.38 -8.84
N SER A 136 -15.28 -6.33 -9.57
CA SER A 136 -13.84 -6.60 -9.44
C SER A 136 -12.97 -5.44 -9.94
N ASP A 137 -13.51 -4.60 -10.82
CA ASP A 137 -12.88 -3.39 -11.34
C ASP A 137 -13.22 -2.11 -10.54
N ASP A 138 -14.10 -2.23 -9.54
CA ASP A 138 -14.47 -1.09 -8.69
C ASP A 138 -13.48 -0.92 -7.54
N ILE A 139 -12.57 0.01 -7.68
CA ILE A 139 -11.58 0.36 -6.66
C ILE A 139 -11.80 1.80 -6.17
N TRP A 140 -11.11 2.16 -5.11
CA TRP A 140 -11.07 3.51 -4.57
C TRP A 140 -9.63 3.97 -4.37
N ILE A 141 -9.43 5.28 -4.37
CA ILE A 141 -8.13 5.91 -4.10
C ILE A 141 -8.35 7.00 -3.06
N ALA A 142 -7.49 7.04 -2.05
CA ALA A 142 -7.41 8.13 -1.09
C ALA A 142 -6.00 8.71 -1.10
N VAL A 143 -5.91 10.04 -1.09
CA VAL A 143 -4.63 10.76 -1.05
C VAL A 143 -4.65 11.73 0.12
N ILE A 144 -3.63 11.67 0.95
CA ILE A 144 -3.51 12.49 2.17
C ILE A 144 -2.08 13.04 2.24
N GLY A 145 -1.92 14.35 2.18
CA GLY A 145 -0.61 14.97 2.28
C GLY A 145 -0.63 16.48 2.09
N PRO A 146 0.50 17.14 2.28
CA PRO A 146 0.58 18.61 2.21
C PRO A 146 0.37 19.16 0.80
N ASP A 147 0.63 18.34 -0.23
CA ASP A 147 0.52 18.73 -1.65
C ASP A 147 -0.80 18.25 -2.28
N THR A 148 -1.77 17.85 -1.44
CA THR A 148 -3.09 17.39 -1.87
C THR A 148 -4.17 18.35 -1.38
N PRO A 149 -5.12 18.77 -2.24
CA PRO A 149 -6.21 19.64 -1.83
C PRO A 149 -7.10 19.03 -0.74
N ASP A 150 -7.49 19.82 0.26
CA ASP A 150 -8.44 19.41 1.30
C ASP A 150 -9.87 19.48 0.77
N THR A 151 -10.22 18.62 -0.16
CA THR A 151 -11.53 18.58 -0.81
C THR A 151 -12.49 17.56 -0.20
N GLY A 152 -11.99 16.69 0.68
CA GLY A 152 -12.77 15.55 1.20
C GLY A 152 -13.11 14.55 0.10
N VAL A 153 -14.34 14.03 0.10
CA VAL A 153 -14.78 13.05 -0.90
C VAL A 153 -15.08 13.76 -2.23
N VAL A 154 -14.34 13.42 -3.27
CA VAL A 154 -14.62 13.86 -4.64
C VAL A 154 -15.71 12.99 -5.22
N THR A 155 -16.90 13.57 -5.48
CA THR A 155 -18.11 12.83 -5.89
C THR A 155 -18.29 12.74 -7.40
N ASP A 156 -17.55 13.53 -8.17
CA ASP A 156 -17.61 13.54 -9.65
C ASP A 156 -16.21 13.74 -10.27
N PRO A 157 -15.26 12.82 -9.99
CA PRO A 157 -13.88 12.94 -10.50
C PRO A 157 -13.76 12.53 -11.99
N GLY A 158 -14.87 12.17 -12.65
CA GLY A 158 -14.81 11.39 -13.89
C GLY A 158 -14.32 9.96 -13.60
N THR A 159 -13.80 9.28 -14.60
CA THR A 159 -13.23 7.95 -14.40
C THR A 159 -11.74 8.07 -14.07
N VAL A 160 -11.38 7.66 -12.86
CA VAL A 160 -9.99 7.56 -12.39
C VAL A 160 -9.54 6.11 -12.49
N PHE A 161 -8.35 5.88 -13.01
CA PHE A 161 -7.79 4.53 -13.20
C PHE A 161 -6.58 4.30 -12.31
N GLN A 162 -6.41 3.08 -11.84
CA GLN A 162 -5.24 2.66 -11.05
C GLN A 162 -3.91 2.99 -11.74
N GLY A 163 -3.85 2.92 -13.07
CA GLY A 163 -2.66 3.29 -13.84
C GLY A 163 -2.20 4.74 -13.67
N GLN A 164 -3.06 5.62 -13.13
CA GLN A 164 -2.70 7.02 -12.84
C GLN A 164 -1.91 7.17 -11.53
N VAL A 165 -1.91 6.17 -10.65
CA VAL A 165 -1.24 6.23 -9.34
C VAL A 165 0.26 6.48 -9.49
N ALA A 166 0.93 5.76 -10.41
CA ALA A 166 2.36 5.94 -10.65
C ALA A 166 2.70 7.35 -11.18
N ALA A 167 1.88 7.87 -12.08
CA ALA A 167 2.05 9.22 -12.62
C ALA A 167 1.82 10.29 -11.54
N THR A 168 0.80 10.11 -10.69
CA THR A 168 0.51 10.98 -9.54
C THR A 168 1.67 11.00 -8.56
N LEU A 169 2.24 9.82 -8.26
CA LEU A 169 3.42 9.71 -7.40
C LEU A 169 4.61 10.49 -7.96
N LEU A 170 4.89 10.36 -9.27
CA LEU A 170 5.99 11.08 -9.90
C LEU A 170 5.76 12.58 -9.91
N GLU A 171 4.55 13.05 -10.17
CA GLU A 171 4.19 14.48 -10.13
C GLU A 171 4.43 15.06 -8.73
N LEU A 172 3.98 14.39 -7.67
CA LEU A 172 4.23 14.77 -6.28
C LEU A 172 5.73 14.79 -5.93
N LEU A 173 6.55 14.02 -6.62
CA LEU A 173 8.01 14.03 -6.45
C LEU A 173 8.72 15.09 -7.31
N GLY A 174 7.99 15.83 -8.15
CA GLY A 174 8.53 16.78 -9.12
C GLY A 174 9.26 16.11 -10.28
N VAL A 175 8.89 14.86 -10.60
CA VAL A 175 9.47 14.07 -11.70
C VAL A 175 8.46 13.98 -12.85
N ASP A 176 8.94 14.19 -14.07
CA ASP A 176 8.10 14.08 -15.26
C ASP A 176 7.55 12.65 -15.42
N TYR A 177 6.25 12.47 -15.23
CA TYR A 177 5.60 11.17 -15.34
C TYR A 177 5.70 10.54 -16.73
N ARG A 178 5.94 11.34 -17.77
CA ARG A 178 6.14 10.83 -19.16
C ARG A 178 7.38 9.95 -19.30
N LEU A 179 8.27 9.97 -18.32
CA LEU A 179 9.40 9.04 -18.21
C LEU A 179 8.95 7.59 -17.99
N LEU A 180 7.71 7.34 -17.59
CA LEU A 180 7.12 5.99 -17.51
C LEU A 180 6.97 5.33 -18.87
N GLY A 181 7.03 6.10 -19.96
CA GLY A 181 6.98 5.61 -21.34
C GLY A 181 5.72 6.00 -22.11
N GLU A 182 5.67 5.57 -23.38
CA GLU A 182 4.51 5.82 -24.24
C GLU A 182 3.26 5.11 -23.68
N GLY A 183 2.17 5.85 -23.53
CA GLY A 183 0.90 5.33 -22.99
C GLY A 183 0.76 5.45 -21.47
N ALA A 184 1.72 6.10 -20.78
CA ALA A 184 1.53 6.43 -19.38
C ALA A 184 0.27 7.29 -19.20
N ALA A 185 -0.59 6.88 -18.25
CA ALA A 185 -1.75 7.67 -17.87
C ALA A 185 -1.30 8.98 -17.19
N PRO A 186 -2.03 10.09 -17.35
CA PRO A 186 -1.70 11.34 -16.64
C PRO A 186 -1.93 11.19 -15.13
N PRO A 187 -1.34 12.07 -14.31
CA PRO A 187 -1.66 12.14 -12.88
C PRO A 187 -3.16 12.33 -12.63
N ILE A 188 -3.60 12.05 -11.42
CA ILE A 188 -4.95 12.35 -10.94
C ILE A 188 -4.97 13.82 -10.56
N ASP A 189 -5.66 14.65 -11.35
CA ASP A 189 -5.66 16.11 -11.19
C ASP A 189 -6.15 16.55 -9.80
N GLU A 190 -7.14 15.83 -9.24
CA GLU A 190 -7.72 16.14 -7.93
C GLU A 190 -6.78 15.77 -6.76
N ALA A 191 -5.71 15.03 -7.01
CA ALA A 191 -4.77 14.57 -6.00
C ALA A 191 -3.55 15.49 -5.84
N VAL A 192 -3.31 16.39 -6.78
CA VAL A 192 -2.14 17.29 -6.81
C VAL A 192 -2.55 18.76 -6.85
N GLN A 193 -1.78 19.62 -6.15
CA GLN A 193 -1.93 21.09 -6.14
C GLN A 193 -0.89 21.73 -7.03
#